data_3623c98d64b9c556f1b15f8dbd4a61a6
#
_entry.id   3623c98d64b9c556f1b15f8dbd4a61a6
#
_cell.length_a   1.000
_cell.length_b   1.000
_cell.length_c   1.000
_cell.angle_alpha   90.00
_cell.angle_beta   90.00
_cell.angle_gamma   90.00
#
_symmetry.space_group_name_H-M   'P 1'
#
loop_
_entity.id
_entity.type
_entity.pdbx_description
1 polymer ?
#
loop_
_entity_poly.entity_id
_entity_poly.type
_entity_poly.pdbx_seq_one_letter_code
_entity_poly.pdbx_strand_id
1 'polypeptide(L)'
;YRLKFKDDQQIDADPKLDFGGNFARQMGVDKPYDDVSRMYFILHSDHESGNVSAHTIHLVASALSDCYYALSAGINGLAGPLHGLANENVLRWTQAFMEQLGGKEPTQEVIKKALWDTLNSGQVIPGYGHAVLRKTDPRYTSQMEFCQKNLPDYPLFKVINMIYQVAPGVLMEHG
;
A
#
# COMPACT_ATOMS: atom_id res chain seq x y z
N TYR A 1 1.20 -14.31 9.45
CA TYR A 1 2.45 -14.31 8.68
C TYR A 1 3.40 -15.41 9.15
N ARG A 2 3.82 -15.44 10.41
CA ARG A 2 4.79 -16.42 10.93
C ARG A 2 4.29 -17.85 10.88
N LEU A 3 3.03 -18.09 11.23
CA LEU A 3 2.40 -19.41 11.11
C LEU A 3 2.52 -19.96 9.68
N LYS A 4 2.31 -19.12 8.67
CA LYS A 4 2.25 -19.55 7.26
C LYS A 4 3.62 -19.57 6.57
N PHE A 5 4.51 -18.65 6.93
CA PHE A 5 5.74 -18.39 6.15
C PHE A 5 7.04 -18.51 6.96
N LYS A 6 6.96 -18.79 8.27
CA LYS A 6 8.10 -18.87 9.16
C LYS A 6 8.01 -20.05 10.12
N ASP A 7 7.39 -21.16 9.69
CA ASP A 7 7.26 -22.41 10.45
C ASP A 7 6.78 -22.19 11.90
N ASP A 8 5.83 -21.24 12.07
CA ASP A 8 5.26 -20.82 13.37
C ASP A 8 6.31 -20.36 14.42
N GLN A 9 7.48 -19.94 13.97
CA GLN A 9 8.48 -19.37 14.87
C GLN A 9 7.95 -18.05 15.47
N GLN A 10 7.52 -18.08 16.71
CA GLN A 10 7.06 -16.91 17.43
C GLN A 10 8.23 -16.02 17.87
N ILE A 11 8.02 -14.71 17.84
CA ILE A 11 8.91 -13.71 18.42
C ILE A 11 8.10 -12.90 19.40
N ASP A 12 8.47 -12.96 20.67
CA ASP A 12 7.80 -12.21 21.72
C ASP A 12 7.97 -10.71 21.55
N ALA A 13 6.96 -9.96 21.97
CA ALA A 13 7.04 -8.51 22.03
C ALA A 13 8.12 -8.08 23.06
N ASP A 14 8.89 -7.06 22.70
CA ASP A 14 9.83 -6.40 23.61
C ASP A 14 9.11 -5.23 24.29
N PRO A 15 8.98 -5.20 25.63
CA PRO A 15 8.29 -4.13 26.34
C PRO A 15 9.01 -2.76 26.24
N LYS A 16 10.25 -2.74 25.74
CA LYS A 16 11.00 -1.49 25.49
C LYS A 16 10.70 -0.86 24.14
N LEU A 17 10.02 -1.59 23.26
CA LEU A 17 9.65 -1.10 21.93
C LEU A 17 8.20 -0.61 21.93
N ASP A 18 7.95 0.40 21.10
CA ASP A 18 6.60 0.81 20.75
C ASP A 18 5.89 -0.21 19.84
N PHE A 19 4.64 0.07 19.47
CA PHE A 19 3.83 -0.83 18.66
C PHE A 19 4.46 -1.09 17.27
N GLY A 20 4.92 -0.05 16.58
CA GLY A 20 5.56 -0.17 15.26
C GLY A 20 6.88 -0.94 15.31
N GLY A 21 7.71 -0.67 16.32
CA GLY A 21 8.95 -1.41 16.56
C GLY A 21 8.71 -2.89 16.86
N ASN A 22 7.71 -3.21 17.67
CA ASN A 22 7.31 -4.59 17.94
C ASN A 22 6.75 -5.29 16.71
N PHE A 23 5.97 -4.58 15.90
CA PHE A 23 5.47 -5.14 14.64
C PHE A 23 6.63 -5.52 13.71
N ALA A 24 7.59 -4.64 13.49
CA ALA A 24 8.76 -4.91 12.67
C ALA A 24 9.58 -6.09 13.23
N ARG A 25 9.84 -6.11 14.54
CA ARG A 25 10.50 -7.22 15.24
C ARG A 25 9.79 -8.56 15.03
N GLN A 26 8.47 -8.60 15.21
CA GLN A 26 7.68 -9.81 15.03
C GLN A 26 7.59 -10.26 13.57
N MET A 27 7.69 -9.33 12.62
CA MET A 27 7.86 -9.65 11.20
C MET A 27 9.26 -10.18 10.88
N GLY A 28 10.25 -9.91 11.73
CA GLY A 28 11.64 -10.31 11.53
C GLY A 28 12.33 -9.48 10.45
N VAL A 29 12.07 -8.18 10.45
CA VAL A 29 12.64 -7.22 9.52
C VAL A 29 13.39 -6.12 10.27
N ASP A 30 14.50 -5.67 9.68
CA ASP A 30 15.41 -4.69 10.25
C ASP A 30 15.08 -3.26 9.80
N LYS A 31 15.89 -2.31 10.28
CA LYS A 31 15.82 -0.91 9.80
C LYS A 31 16.01 -0.81 8.28
N PRO A 32 15.34 0.13 7.61
CA PRO A 32 14.48 1.18 8.19
C PRO A 32 12.99 0.77 8.34
N TYR A 33 12.67 -0.51 8.32
CA TYR A 33 11.29 -0.98 8.29
C TYR A 33 10.54 -0.70 9.61
N ASP A 34 11.22 -0.66 10.74
CA ASP A 34 10.62 -0.26 12.03
C ASP A 34 10.10 1.19 11.98
N ASP A 35 10.85 2.09 11.35
CA ASP A 35 10.43 3.48 11.18
C ASP A 35 9.30 3.63 10.15
N VAL A 36 9.32 2.83 9.06
CA VAL A 36 8.20 2.72 8.12
C VAL A 36 6.94 2.25 8.85
N SER A 37 7.06 1.23 9.70
CA SER A 37 5.93 0.69 10.46
C SER A 37 5.31 1.74 11.38
N ARG A 38 6.13 2.49 12.11
CA ARG A 38 5.66 3.60 12.97
C ARG A 38 4.90 4.64 12.17
N MET A 39 5.50 5.10 11.08
CA MET A 39 4.87 6.09 10.20
C MET A 39 3.56 5.55 9.61
N TYR A 40 3.56 4.32 9.11
CA TYR A 40 2.38 3.69 8.53
C TYR A 40 1.22 3.62 9.53
N PHE A 41 1.48 3.16 10.76
CA PHE A 41 0.45 3.09 11.79
C PHE A 41 -0.06 4.46 12.20
N ILE A 42 0.80 5.48 12.32
CA ILE A 42 0.38 6.86 12.61
C ILE A 42 -0.52 7.39 11.50
N LEU A 43 -0.11 7.25 10.24
CA LEU A 43 -0.86 7.75 9.08
C LEU A 43 -2.24 7.07 8.89
N HIS A 44 -2.43 5.86 9.44
CA HIS A 44 -3.66 5.09 9.30
C HIS A 44 -4.47 4.96 10.60
N SER A 45 -3.98 5.50 11.73
CA SER A 45 -4.65 5.37 13.02
C SER A 45 -5.84 6.32 13.19
N ASP A 46 -5.86 7.42 12.45
CA ASP A 46 -6.93 8.41 12.46
C ASP A 46 -7.51 8.56 11.04
N HIS A 47 -8.49 7.74 10.75
CA HIS A 47 -9.18 7.71 9.46
C HIS A 47 -10.68 7.70 9.69
N GLU A 48 -11.42 8.49 8.90
CA GLU A 48 -12.87 8.51 9.05
C GLU A 48 -13.49 7.12 8.78
N SER A 49 -14.63 6.87 9.40
CA SER A 49 -15.30 5.57 9.42
C SER A 49 -16.13 5.24 8.16
N GLY A 50 -16.07 6.07 7.13
CA GLY A 50 -16.89 5.94 5.92
C GLY A 50 -16.45 4.84 4.94
N ASN A 51 -15.27 4.27 5.10
CA ASN A 51 -14.81 3.18 4.25
C ASN A 51 -15.42 1.83 4.64
N VAL A 52 -15.39 0.86 3.72
CA VAL A 52 -16.05 -0.44 3.88
C VAL A 52 -15.60 -1.18 5.13
N SER A 53 -14.30 -1.26 5.40
CA SER A 53 -13.80 -2.02 6.55
C SER A 53 -14.17 -1.38 7.88
N ALA A 54 -13.96 -0.06 8.04
CA ALA A 54 -14.30 0.62 9.27
C ALA A 54 -15.81 0.62 9.53
N HIS A 55 -16.62 0.87 8.48
CA HIS A 55 -18.07 0.83 8.59
C HIS A 55 -18.59 -0.55 9.00
N THR A 56 -18.03 -1.62 8.42
CA THR A 56 -18.38 -2.99 8.75
C THR A 56 -18.00 -3.35 10.19
N ILE A 57 -16.82 -2.91 10.67
CA ILE A 57 -16.42 -3.10 12.07
C ILE A 57 -17.43 -2.44 13.00
N HIS A 58 -17.80 -1.19 12.74
CA HIS A 58 -18.77 -0.47 13.55
C HIS A 58 -20.14 -1.15 13.54
N LEU A 59 -20.59 -1.59 12.36
CA LEU A 59 -21.88 -2.27 12.20
C LEU A 59 -21.94 -3.57 13.03
N VAL A 60 -20.92 -4.43 12.92
CA VAL A 60 -20.87 -5.69 13.66
C VAL A 60 -20.71 -5.43 15.17
N ALA A 61 -19.86 -4.48 15.57
CA ALA A 61 -19.67 -4.13 16.96
C ALA A 61 -20.93 -3.54 17.61
N SER A 62 -21.80 -2.85 16.85
CA SER A 62 -23.04 -2.28 17.35
C SER A 62 -24.04 -3.33 17.84
N ALA A 63 -23.90 -4.57 17.39
CA ALA A 63 -24.66 -5.74 17.88
C ALA A 63 -24.05 -6.35 19.15
N LEU A 64 -23.06 -5.69 19.78
CA LEU A 64 -22.31 -6.18 20.94
C LEU A 64 -21.50 -7.46 20.66
N SER A 65 -21.15 -7.70 19.41
CA SER A 65 -20.16 -8.73 19.05
C SER A 65 -18.79 -8.37 19.62
N ASP A 66 -17.98 -9.38 19.94
CA ASP A 66 -16.63 -9.12 20.42
C ASP A 66 -15.71 -8.53 19.34
N CYS A 67 -14.55 -8.02 19.77
CA CYS A 67 -13.61 -7.34 18.87
C CYS A 67 -13.03 -8.27 17.78
N TYR A 68 -12.94 -9.58 18.03
CA TYR A 68 -12.40 -10.51 17.03
C TYR A 68 -13.39 -10.71 15.87
N TYR A 69 -14.67 -10.86 16.17
CA TYR A 69 -15.71 -10.94 15.13
C TYR A 69 -15.83 -9.63 14.35
N ALA A 70 -15.82 -8.50 15.05
CA ALA A 70 -15.91 -7.19 14.40
C ALA A 70 -14.70 -6.93 13.48
N LEU A 71 -13.48 -7.21 13.95
CA LEU A 71 -12.26 -7.07 13.17
C LEU A 71 -12.23 -8.05 11.97
N SER A 72 -12.62 -9.30 12.18
CA SER A 72 -12.71 -10.29 11.11
C SER A 72 -13.64 -9.84 9.99
N ALA A 73 -14.81 -9.31 10.32
CA ALA A 73 -15.74 -8.76 9.35
C ALA A 73 -15.13 -7.57 8.56
N GLY A 74 -14.42 -6.67 9.24
CA GLY A 74 -13.72 -5.55 8.60
C GLY A 74 -12.60 -5.99 7.66
N ILE A 75 -11.83 -7.01 8.04
CA ILE A 75 -10.77 -7.57 7.19
C ILE A 75 -11.36 -8.19 5.91
N ASN A 76 -12.51 -8.83 5.98
CA ASN A 76 -13.19 -9.33 4.78
C ASN A 76 -13.57 -8.19 3.81
N GLY A 77 -14.03 -7.06 4.33
CA GLY A 77 -14.25 -5.86 3.53
C GLY A 77 -12.96 -5.26 2.96
N LEU A 78 -11.88 -5.27 3.75
CA LEU A 78 -10.57 -4.77 3.35
C LEU A 78 -9.97 -5.55 2.18
N ALA A 79 -10.28 -6.83 2.04
CA ALA A 79 -9.80 -7.69 0.97
C ALA A 79 -10.40 -7.38 -0.41
N GLY A 80 -11.34 -6.43 -0.51
CA GLY A 80 -11.96 -6.05 -1.76
C GLY A 80 -11.02 -5.24 -2.68
N PRO A 81 -11.10 -5.44 -4.03
CA PRO A 81 -10.21 -4.76 -4.98
C PRO A 81 -10.42 -3.24 -5.07
N LEU A 82 -11.58 -2.76 -4.69
CA LEU A 82 -11.88 -1.32 -4.59
C LEU A 82 -11.55 -0.73 -3.20
N HIS A 83 -10.84 -1.46 -2.37
CA HIS A 83 -10.44 -1.04 -1.03
C HIS A 83 -8.99 -1.45 -0.75
N GLY A 84 -8.69 -2.21 0.30
CA GLY A 84 -7.33 -2.53 0.72
C GLY A 84 -6.51 -3.33 -0.31
N LEU A 85 -7.14 -4.20 -1.10
CA LEU A 85 -6.47 -4.94 -2.16
C LEU A 85 -5.89 -4.02 -3.26
N ALA A 86 -6.35 -2.78 -3.38
CA ALA A 86 -5.81 -1.83 -4.35
C ALA A 86 -4.29 -1.64 -4.21
N ASN A 87 -3.76 -1.62 -3.00
CA ASN A 87 -2.31 -1.52 -2.76
C ASN A 87 -1.54 -2.73 -3.30
N GLU A 88 -2.08 -3.92 -3.13
CA GLU A 88 -1.49 -5.14 -3.69
C GLU A 88 -1.51 -5.12 -5.23
N ASN A 89 -2.58 -4.61 -5.82
CA ASN A 89 -2.67 -4.45 -7.27
C ASN A 89 -1.62 -3.49 -7.82
N VAL A 90 -1.34 -2.38 -7.13
CA VAL A 90 -0.23 -1.46 -7.49
C VAL A 90 1.10 -2.20 -7.45
N LEU A 91 1.36 -2.93 -6.38
CA LEU A 91 2.61 -3.68 -6.23
C LEU A 91 2.78 -4.73 -7.33
N ARG A 92 1.76 -5.54 -7.57
CA ARG A 92 1.76 -6.59 -8.60
C ARG A 92 1.95 -6.03 -10.01
N TRP A 93 1.22 -4.95 -10.34
CA TRP A 93 1.36 -4.30 -11.63
C TRP A 93 2.77 -3.74 -11.84
N THR A 94 3.33 -3.08 -10.82
CA THR A 94 4.68 -2.51 -10.90
C THR A 94 5.74 -3.60 -11.00
N GLN A 95 5.61 -4.70 -10.25
CA GLN A 95 6.53 -5.84 -10.34
C GLN A 95 6.48 -6.50 -11.72
N ALA A 96 5.29 -6.77 -12.26
CA ALA A 96 5.13 -7.32 -13.60
C ALA A 96 5.72 -6.41 -14.67
N PHE A 97 5.56 -5.10 -14.54
CA PHE A 97 6.19 -4.10 -15.40
C PHE A 97 7.73 -4.18 -15.33
N MET A 98 8.29 -4.24 -14.12
CA MET A 98 9.73 -4.38 -13.92
C MET A 98 10.29 -5.70 -14.50
N GLU A 99 9.55 -6.79 -14.37
CA GLU A 99 9.92 -8.09 -14.97
C GLU A 99 9.98 -8.00 -16.50
N GLN A 100 9.01 -7.34 -17.12
CA GLN A 100 9.02 -7.12 -18.58
C GLN A 100 10.22 -6.28 -19.05
N LEU A 101 10.74 -5.41 -18.21
CA LEU A 101 11.94 -4.62 -18.49
C LEU A 101 13.25 -5.42 -18.35
N GLY A 102 13.18 -6.65 -17.81
CA GLY A 102 14.37 -7.48 -17.57
C GLY A 102 15.36 -6.85 -16.60
N GLY A 103 14.85 -6.13 -15.59
CA GLY A 103 15.65 -5.44 -14.56
C GLY A 103 16.32 -4.13 -15.02
N LYS A 104 16.01 -3.64 -16.23
CA LYS A 104 16.48 -2.33 -16.68
C LYS A 104 15.65 -1.21 -16.09
N GLU A 105 16.29 -0.08 -15.81
CA GLU A 105 15.58 1.13 -15.37
C GLU A 105 14.77 1.68 -16.57
N PRO A 106 13.44 1.92 -16.40
CA PRO A 106 12.61 2.43 -17.48
C PRO A 106 12.91 3.89 -17.78
N THR A 107 12.71 4.33 -19.03
CA THR A 107 12.61 5.76 -19.36
C THR A 107 11.17 6.24 -19.21
N GLN A 108 10.97 7.56 -19.20
CA GLN A 108 9.62 8.15 -19.12
C GLN A 108 8.74 7.71 -20.32
N GLU A 109 9.31 7.57 -21.51
CA GLU A 109 8.62 7.10 -22.70
C GLU A 109 8.14 5.67 -22.56
N VAL A 110 8.97 4.80 -21.98
CA VAL A 110 8.62 3.40 -21.73
C VAL A 110 7.49 3.30 -20.72
N ILE A 111 7.53 4.12 -19.66
CA ILE A 111 6.45 4.21 -18.68
C ILE A 111 5.17 4.75 -19.34
N LYS A 112 5.26 5.87 -20.09
CA LYS A 112 4.12 6.45 -20.80
C LYS A 112 3.46 5.42 -21.69
N LYS A 113 4.23 4.66 -22.45
CA LYS A 113 3.71 3.57 -23.30
C LYS A 113 3.00 2.50 -22.49
N ALA A 114 3.59 2.01 -21.39
CA ALA A 114 2.97 0.97 -20.56
C ALA A 114 1.63 1.44 -19.95
N LEU A 115 1.56 2.70 -19.54
CA LEU A 115 0.32 3.30 -19.02
C LEU A 115 -0.76 3.36 -20.10
N TRP A 116 -0.40 3.80 -21.33
CA TRP A 116 -1.32 3.80 -22.46
C TRP A 116 -1.77 2.39 -22.87
N ASP A 117 -0.86 1.42 -22.89
CA ASP A 117 -1.20 0.03 -23.18
C ASP A 117 -2.20 -0.52 -22.15
N THR A 118 -2.02 -0.17 -20.86
CA THR A 118 -2.98 -0.52 -19.79
C THR A 118 -4.36 0.08 -20.03
N LEU A 119 -4.44 1.38 -20.30
CA LEU A 119 -5.70 2.07 -20.54
C LEU A 119 -6.41 1.57 -21.83
N ASN A 120 -5.66 1.37 -22.90
CA ASN A 120 -6.18 0.87 -24.18
C ASN A 120 -6.68 -0.58 -24.08
N SER A 121 -6.21 -1.36 -23.10
CA SER A 121 -6.76 -2.69 -22.79
C SER A 121 -8.06 -2.65 -22.01
N GLY A 122 -8.59 -1.48 -21.69
CA GLY A 122 -9.79 -1.29 -20.87
C GLY A 122 -9.57 -1.46 -19.38
N GLN A 123 -8.30 -1.46 -18.95
CA GLN A 123 -7.93 -1.56 -17.54
C GLN A 123 -7.64 -0.15 -16.98
N VAL A 124 -7.78 -0.03 -15.66
CA VAL A 124 -7.38 1.19 -14.93
C VAL A 124 -5.91 1.11 -14.54
N ILE A 125 -5.26 2.26 -14.44
CA ILE A 125 -3.91 2.33 -13.84
C ILE A 125 -4.06 2.15 -12.32
N PRO A 126 -3.50 1.07 -11.72
CA PRO A 126 -3.63 0.85 -10.30
C PRO A 126 -3.05 2.00 -9.47
N GLY A 127 -3.73 2.37 -8.39
CA GLY A 127 -3.31 3.46 -7.51
C GLY A 127 -3.82 4.86 -7.90
N TYR A 128 -4.53 4.97 -9.01
CA TYR A 128 -5.15 6.23 -9.48
C TYR A 128 -6.68 6.11 -9.51
N GLY A 129 -7.37 7.25 -9.41
CA GLY A 129 -8.83 7.29 -9.50
C GLY A 129 -9.56 7.03 -8.18
N HIS A 130 -9.17 7.68 -7.08
CA HIS A 130 -9.87 7.56 -5.81
C HIS A 130 -11.25 8.24 -5.85
N ALA A 131 -12.25 7.59 -5.22
CA ALA A 131 -13.63 8.09 -5.22
C ALA A 131 -13.81 9.47 -4.56
N VAL A 132 -13.03 9.77 -3.53
CA VAL A 132 -13.13 10.98 -2.71
C VAL A 132 -11.97 11.96 -2.97
N LEU A 133 -10.74 11.48 -2.98
CA LEU A 133 -9.56 12.33 -3.09
C LEU A 133 -9.44 12.95 -4.50
N ARG A 134 -9.24 14.26 -4.52
CA ARG A 134 -9.02 15.06 -5.75
C ARG A 134 -7.61 15.62 -5.86
N LYS A 135 -6.81 15.43 -4.82
CA LYS A 135 -5.39 15.76 -4.75
C LYS A 135 -4.64 14.53 -4.27
N THR A 136 -3.31 14.54 -4.42
CA THR A 136 -2.45 13.49 -3.89
C THR A 136 -2.73 13.23 -2.42
N ASP A 137 -2.87 11.96 -2.07
CA ASP A 137 -3.08 11.52 -0.70
C ASP A 137 -1.87 11.91 0.17
N PRO A 138 -2.05 12.65 1.27
CA PRO A 138 -0.95 13.05 2.15
C PRO A 138 -0.21 11.85 2.76
N ARG A 139 -0.85 10.69 2.87
CA ARG A 139 -0.20 9.45 3.29
C ARG A 139 0.83 8.99 2.27
N TYR A 140 0.52 9.11 0.98
CA TYR A 140 1.48 8.83 -0.10
C TYR A 140 2.65 9.80 -0.06
N THR A 141 2.38 11.11 0.08
CA THR A 141 3.43 12.13 0.13
C THR A 141 4.42 11.88 1.26
N SER A 142 3.92 11.60 2.48
CA SER A 142 4.76 11.30 3.65
C SER A 142 5.61 10.04 3.43
N GLN A 143 5.03 8.99 2.86
CA GLN A 143 5.76 7.75 2.56
C GLN A 143 6.81 7.97 1.46
N MET A 144 6.50 8.77 0.45
CA MET A 144 7.44 9.12 -0.62
C MET A 144 8.63 9.89 -0.09
N GLU A 145 8.41 10.90 0.75
CA GLU A 145 9.48 11.66 1.41
C GLU A 145 10.38 10.75 2.26
N PHE A 146 9.78 9.82 3.00
CA PHE A 146 10.53 8.81 3.75
C PHE A 146 11.40 7.95 2.83
N CYS A 147 10.85 7.44 1.74
CA CYS A 147 11.59 6.61 0.78
C CYS A 147 12.70 7.39 0.09
N GLN A 148 12.47 8.64 -0.28
CA GLN A 148 13.52 9.51 -0.84
C GLN A 148 14.70 9.67 0.11
N LYS A 149 14.44 9.78 1.41
CA LYS A 149 15.48 9.95 2.42
C LYS A 149 16.22 8.66 2.76
N ASN A 150 15.51 7.54 2.85
CA ASN A 150 16.04 6.31 3.45
C ASN A 150 16.30 5.20 2.44
N LEU A 151 15.64 5.22 1.28
CA LEU A 151 15.66 4.17 0.25
C LEU A 151 15.76 4.75 -1.17
N PRO A 152 16.59 5.79 -1.44
CA PRO A 152 16.60 6.48 -2.73
C PRO A 152 16.97 5.57 -3.90
N ASP A 153 17.79 4.56 -3.64
CA ASP A 153 18.29 3.62 -4.66
C ASP A 153 17.49 2.33 -4.77
N TYR A 154 16.40 2.20 -4.00
CA TYR A 154 15.56 1.01 -4.07
C TYR A 154 14.84 0.94 -5.42
N PRO A 155 15.03 -0.14 -6.23
CA PRO A 155 14.58 -0.16 -7.62
C PRO A 155 13.07 0.07 -7.78
N LEU A 156 12.26 -0.57 -6.93
CA LEU A 156 10.80 -0.42 -6.96
C LEU A 156 10.37 1.02 -6.66
N PHE A 157 11.05 1.68 -5.70
CA PHE A 157 10.77 3.07 -5.36
C PHE A 157 11.07 4.01 -6.54
N LYS A 158 12.20 3.83 -7.22
CA LYS A 158 12.55 4.63 -8.41
C LYS A 158 11.46 4.54 -9.47
N VAL A 159 11.02 3.32 -9.77
CA VAL A 159 9.96 3.10 -10.78
C VAL A 159 8.64 3.74 -10.34
N ILE A 160 8.20 3.56 -9.10
CA ILE A 160 6.97 4.18 -8.57
C ILE A 160 7.05 5.70 -8.64
N ASN A 161 8.20 6.30 -8.27
CA ASN A 161 8.40 7.74 -8.35
C ASN A 161 8.29 8.26 -9.80
N MET A 162 8.86 7.54 -10.77
CA MET A 162 8.76 7.91 -12.18
C MET A 162 7.32 7.74 -12.71
N ILE A 163 6.60 6.69 -12.32
CA ILE A 163 5.17 6.52 -12.64
C ILE A 163 4.36 7.69 -12.10
N TYR A 164 4.61 8.11 -10.87
CA TYR A 164 3.93 9.26 -10.27
C TYR A 164 4.13 10.56 -11.04
N GLN A 165 5.29 10.75 -11.67
CA GLN A 165 5.57 11.93 -12.49
C GLN A 165 4.86 11.88 -13.86
N VAL A 166 4.68 10.70 -14.44
CA VAL A 166 4.17 10.51 -15.81
C VAL A 166 2.65 10.27 -15.85
N ALA A 167 2.13 9.49 -14.91
CA ALA A 167 0.74 9.02 -14.95
C ALA A 167 -0.31 10.13 -14.93
N PRO A 168 -0.18 11.25 -14.18
CA PRO A 168 -1.17 12.32 -14.22
C PRO A 168 -1.35 12.92 -15.63
N GLY A 169 -0.25 13.11 -16.35
CA GLY A 169 -0.29 13.61 -17.73
C GLY A 169 -1.03 12.65 -18.67
N VAL A 170 -0.73 11.36 -18.58
CA VAL A 170 -1.39 10.32 -19.38
C VAL A 170 -2.90 10.26 -19.08
N LEU A 171 -3.27 10.31 -17.80
CA LEU A 171 -4.68 10.30 -17.41
C LEU A 171 -5.44 11.53 -17.87
N MET A 172 -4.81 12.69 -17.86
CA MET A 172 -5.43 13.94 -18.40
C MET A 172 -5.55 13.91 -19.92
N GLU A 173 -4.65 13.26 -20.65
CA GLU A 173 -4.73 13.07 -22.10
C GLU A 173 -5.79 12.02 -22.49
N HIS A 174 -6.00 11.02 -21.64
CA HIS A 174 -6.98 9.95 -21.89
C HIS A 174 -8.42 10.40 -21.67
N GLY A 175 -8.71 11.39 -20.79
CA GLY A 175 -10.03 11.91 -20.42
C GLY A 175 -10.48 11.40 -19.07
#